data_01f2f80e606f1fa3a356672dd18d3f65
#
_entry.id   01f2f80e606f1fa3a356672dd18d3f65
#
_cell.length_a   1.000
_cell.length_b   1.000
_cell.length_c   1.000
_cell.angle_alpha   90.00
_cell.angle_beta   90.00
_cell.angle_gamma   90.00
#
_symmetry.space_group_name_H-M   'P 1'
#
loop_
_entity.id
_entity.type
_entity.pdbx_description
1 polymer ?
#
loop_
_entity_poly.entity_id
_entity_poly.type
_entity_poly.pdbx_seq_one_letter_code
_entity_poly.pdbx_strand_id
1 'polypeptide(L)'
;MYGVPTFTQELITMHFGVNTWVWASPLTTQELHTLAPKVKGMGFDWIELPIEGLNDFDYLEAGKIIRDNGLGVSMCAAMGPDRDLIHDDAAIRANGAAYIRHCLQAVQTVGGTNLVGPIYSAVGRVWQQTADERAHDVDLLVQQLRDLSKVAADCGAVMGIEPLNRFETSFINLATQVIEVVDRVDHPSCKIMLDTFHMNIEEKSLGAAIRQTGSRLAHFHACENDRGAPGSGNVTWPEVAAALKAIHYDGPVVIESFTNKVKSIARAAAIWRAFEPSQDALAQNGVTFLKQLLT
;
A
#
# COMPACT_ATOMS: atom_id res chain seq x y z
N MET A 1 14.82 -36.25 -34.04
CA MET A 1 14.13 -36.03 -32.73
C MET A 1 14.33 -34.59 -32.35
N TYR A 2 13.30 -33.77 -32.50
CA TYR A 2 13.35 -32.39 -32.07
C TYR A 2 12.90 -32.36 -30.58
N GLY A 3 13.82 -31.99 -29.68
CA GLY A 3 13.50 -31.82 -28.27
C GLY A 3 12.52 -30.64 -28.09
N VAL A 4 11.38 -30.92 -27.48
CA VAL A 4 10.45 -29.89 -27.04
C VAL A 4 11.13 -29.14 -25.90
N PRO A 5 11.26 -27.80 -25.94
CA PRO A 5 11.79 -27.06 -24.81
C PRO A 5 10.81 -27.20 -23.63
N THR A 6 11.26 -27.81 -22.55
CA THR A 6 10.57 -27.79 -21.28
C THR A 6 10.66 -26.36 -20.73
N PHE A 7 9.59 -25.58 -20.85
CA PHE A 7 9.43 -24.35 -20.10
C PHE A 7 9.31 -24.75 -18.61
N THR A 8 10.36 -24.57 -17.85
CA THR A 8 10.25 -24.53 -16.40
C THR A 8 9.38 -23.31 -16.06
N GLN A 9 8.15 -23.55 -15.64
CA GLN A 9 7.28 -22.54 -15.07
C GLN A 9 7.99 -22.04 -13.80
N GLU A 10 8.61 -20.87 -13.86
CA GLU A 10 9.12 -20.22 -12.64
C GLU A 10 7.92 -20.04 -11.70
N LEU A 11 8.04 -20.63 -10.51
CA LEU A 11 7.01 -20.47 -9.48
C LEU A 11 7.00 -19.00 -9.06
N ILE A 12 5.93 -18.31 -9.43
CA ILE A 12 5.68 -16.93 -8.97
C ILE A 12 5.51 -17.01 -7.45
N THR A 13 6.43 -16.40 -6.72
CA THR A 13 6.40 -16.41 -5.27
C THR A 13 5.95 -15.04 -4.77
N MET A 14 4.67 -14.91 -4.45
CA MET A 14 4.14 -13.74 -3.76
C MET A 14 4.58 -13.74 -2.29
N HIS A 15 4.78 -12.56 -1.72
CA HIS A 15 5.10 -12.40 -0.31
C HIS A 15 3.85 -12.02 0.48
N PHE A 16 3.59 -12.72 1.59
CA PHE A 16 2.43 -12.44 2.42
C PHE A 16 2.80 -11.58 3.61
N GLY A 17 2.19 -10.41 3.70
CA GLY A 17 2.47 -9.42 4.71
C GLY A 17 1.27 -8.98 5.52
N VAL A 18 1.55 -8.22 6.56
CA VAL A 18 0.53 -7.56 7.38
C VAL A 18 1.01 -6.17 7.81
N ASN A 19 0.11 -5.19 7.72
CA ASN A 19 0.33 -3.85 8.21
C ASN A 19 0.17 -3.81 9.74
N THR A 20 1.07 -3.12 10.42
CA THR A 20 1.06 -3.07 11.89
C THR A 20 -0.09 -2.24 12.47
N TRP A 21 -0.82 -1.45 11.69
CA TRP A 21 -2.07 -0.81 12.13
C TRP A 21 -3.13 -1.80 12.63
N VAL A 22 -3.00 -3.06 12.27
CA VAL A 22 -3.81 -4.13 12.86
C VAL A 22 -3.71 -4.11 14.39
N TRP A 23 -2.58 -3.74 14.96
CA TRP A 23 -2.34 -3.79 16.41
C TRP A 23 -2.02 -2.44 17.06
N ALA A 24 -1.30 -1.55 16.37
CA ALA A 24 -0.69 -0.35 16.94
C ALA A 24 -0.86 0.88 16.03
N SER A 25 -1.08 2.06 16.64
CA SER A 25 -1.09 3.37 15.99
C SER A 25 -0.87 4.48 17.05
N PRO A 26 0.19 5.31 16.93
CA PRO A 26 1.33 5.09 16.05
C PRO A 26 2.16 3.87 16.48
N LEU A 27 2.93 3.32 15.54
CA LEU A 27 3.88 2.24 15.86
C LEU A 27 5.06 2.80 16.65
N THR A 28 5.52 2.07 17.66
CA THR A 28 6.73 2.37 18.42
C THR A 28 7.79 1.27 18.25
N THR A 29 9.05 1.59 18.48
CA THR A 29 10.15 0.59 18.46
C THR A 29 9.89 -0.54 19.45
N GLN A 30 9.35 -0.23 20.64
CA GLN A 30 9.03 -1.24 21.66
C GLN A 30 7.94 -2.21 21.19
N GLU A 31 6.90 -1.72 20.50
CA GLU A 31 5.86 -2.58 19.93
C GLU A 31 6.41 -3.44 18.82
N LEU A 32 7.30 -2.92 17.98
CA LEU A 32 7.91 -3.67 16.88
C LEU A 32 8.73 -4.87 17.38
N HIS A 33 9.45 -4.75 18.52
CA HIS A 33 10.12 -5.88 19.16
C HIS A 33 9.17 -7.04 19.50
N THR A 34 7.92 -6.75 19.77
CA THR A 34 6.90 -7.76 20.06
C THR A 34 6.18 -8.22 18.78
N LEU A 35 5.88 -7.31 17.87
CA LEU A 35 5.09 -7.60 16.68
C LEU A 35 5.89 -8.38 15.62
N ALA A 36 7.17 -8.07 15.38
CA ALA A 36 7.92 -8.75 14.34
C ALA A 36 8.03 -10.28 14.56
N PRO A 37 8.44 -10.79 15.72
CA PRO A 37 8.43 -12.24 15.99
C PRO A 37 7.01 -12.84 15.96
N LYS A 38 5.98 -12.10 16.41
CA LYS A 38 4.58 -12.54 16.33
C LYS A 38 4.15 -12.70 14.87
N VAL A 39 4.37 -11.72 14.02
CA VAL A 39 4.05 -11.73 12.59
C VAL A 39 4.75 -12.91 11.90
N LYS A 40 6.04 -13.10 12.18
CA LYS A 40 6.78 -14.26 11.66
C LYS A 40 6.19 -15.58 12.13
N GLY A 41 5.84 -15.69 13.44
CA GLY A 41 5.23 -16.88 14.03
C GLY A 41 3.85 -17.22 13.44
N MET A 42 3.09 -16.25 12.97
CA MET A 42 1.84 -16.44 12.23
C MET A 42 2.02 -16.94 10.80
N GLY A 43 3.27 -16.99 10.32
CA GLY A 43 3.61 -17.50 9.00
C GLY A 43 3.68 -16.42 7.93
N PHE A 44 3.70 -15.14 8.27
CA PHE A 44 4.02 -14.08 7.33
C PHE A 44 5.51 -14.08 7.00
N ASP A 45 5.84 -13.60 5.82
CA ASP A 45 7.23 -13.36 5.37
C ASP A 45 7.50 -11.88 5.08
N TRP A 46 6.47 -11.03 5.27
CA TRP A 46 6.54 -9.58 5.08
C TRP A 46 5.83 -8.84 6.20
N ILE A 47 6.32 -7.63 6.53
CA ILE A 47 5.66 -6.71 7.48
C ILE A 47 5.60 -5.33 6.86
N GLU A 48 4.52 -4.59 7.11
CA GLU A 48 4.39 -3.22 6.66
C GLU A 48 4.31 -2.25 7.84
N LEU A 49 5.15 -1.21 7.79
CA LEU A 49 5.28 -0.22 8.84
C LEU A 49 4.68 1.11 8.41
N PRO A 50 3.63 1.61 9.09
CA PRO A 50 3.10 2.94 8.81
C PRO A 50 4.01 4.04 9.36
N ILE A 51 4.10 5.16 8.62
CA ILE A 51 4.69 6.42 9.07
C ILE A 51 3.55 7.41 9.29
N GLU A 52 3.12 7.58 10.53
CA GLU A 52 2.09 8.56 10.89
C GLU A 52 2.71 9.93 11.22
N GLY A 53 3.77 9.92 11.99
CA GLY A 53 4.60 11.06 12.31
C GLY A 53 6.08 10.83 11.96
N LEU A 54 6.83 11.92 11.83
CA LEU A 54 8.27 11.82 11.61
C LEU A 54 8.92 11.29 12.89
N ASN A 55 9.68 10.20 12.76
CA ASN A 55 10.41 9.56 13.86
C ASN A 55 9.52 8.93 14.95
N ASP A 56 8.37 8.37 14.61
CA ASP A 56 7.52 7.60 15.53
C ASP A 56 8.27 6.43 16.17
N PHE A 57 9.22 5.85 15.44
CA PHE A 57 10.11 4.79 15.90
C PHE A 57 11.52 4.95 15.34
N ASP A 58 12.48 4.27 15.93
CA ASP A 58 13.87 4.23 15.45
C ASP A 58 13.99 3.36 14.19
N TYR A 59 14.24 3.97 13.05
CA TYR A 59 14.31 3.28 11.75
C TYR A 59 15.50 2.32 11.64
N LEU A 60 16.64 2.61 12.27
CA LEU A 60 17.81 1.72 12.26
C LEU A 60 17.53 0.47 13.09
N GLU A 61 17.01 0.65 14.29
CA GLU A 61 16.63 -0.47 15.15
C GLU A 61 15.49 -1.29 14.53
N ALA A 62 14.49 -0.64 13.91
CA ALA A 62 13.43 -1.32 13.17
C ALA A 62 14.00 -2.22 12.07
N GLY A 63 14.93 -1.72 11.27
CA GLY A 63 15.59 -2.51 10.23
C GLY A 63 16.33 -3.73 10.78
N LYS A 64 16.96 -3.59 11.96
CA LYS A 64 17.62 -4.70 12.65
C LYS A 64 16.60 -5.75 13.13
N ILE A 65 15.55 -5.30 13.82
CA ILE A 65 14.49 -6.19 14.32
C ILE A 65 13.88 -7.02 13.17
N ILE A 66 13.59 -6.38 12.04
CA ILE A 66 12.97 -7.02 10.87
C ILE A 66 13.91 -8.07 10.27
N ARG A 67 15.18 -7.74 10.05
CA ARG A 67 16.20 -8.68 9.55
C ARG A 67 16.41 -9.86 10.50
N ASP A 68 16.51 -9.61 11.81
CA ASP A 68 16.70 -10.65 12.83
C ASP A 68 15.52 -11.66 12.85
N ASN A 69 14.32 -11.22 12.42
CA ASN A 69 13.14 -12.08 12.29
C ASN A 69 12.96 -12.67 10.87
N GLY A 70 13.85 -12.38 9.92
CA GLY A 70 13.77 -12.90 8.55
C GLY A 70 12.49 -12.47 7.82
N LEU A 71 12.10 -11.19 7.98
CA LEU A 71 10.97 -10.56 7.30
C LEU A 71 11.44 -9.60 6.21
N GLY A 72 10.71 -9.54 5.09
CA GLY A 72 10.76 -8.40 4.19
C GLY A 72 9.93 -7.25 4.73
N VAL A 73 10.14 -6.01 4.21
CA VAL A 73 9.46 -4.82 4.72
C VAL A 73 9.08 -3.83 3.63
N SER A 74 7.86 -3.31 3.74
CA SER A 74 7.39 -2.08 3.09
C SER A 74 7.01 -1.05 4.14
N MET A 75 6.93 0.21 3.72
CA MET A 75 6.38 1.27 4.57
C MET A 75 5.20 1.93 3.86
N CYS A 76 4.18 2.28 4.62
CA CYS A 76 3.05 3.03 4.10
C CYS A 76 2.95 4.41 4.76
N ALA A 77 2.41 5.36 4.00
CA ALA A 77 2.23 6.74 4.44
C ALA A 77 0.98 7.35 3.81
N ALA A 78 0.34 8.26 4.54
CA ALA A 78 -0.79 9.04 4.05
C ALA A 78 -0.51 10.55 4.19
N MET A 79 -1.08 11.33 3.29
CA MET A 79 -0.95 12.78 3.29
C MET A 79 -2.00 13.40 4.22
N GLY A 80 -1.59 14.39 5.00
CA GLY A 80 -2.47 15.19 5.86
C GLY A 80 -2.80 16.56 5.23
N PRO A 81 -3.65 17.37 5.89
CA PRO A 81 -4.06 18.67 5.37
C PRO A 81 -2.92 19.68 5.12
N ASP A 82 -1.80 19.49 5.82
CA ASP A 82 -0.57 20.28 5.71
C ASP A 82 0.42 19.72 4.67
N ARG A 83 0.08 18.62 4.02
CA ARG A 83 0.92 17.84 3.11
C ARG A 83 0.09 17.39 1.92
N ASP A 84 0.20 18.07 0.79
CA ASP A 84 -0.62 17.78 -0.40
C ASP A 84 0.15 18.28 -1.64
N LEU A 85 0.50 17.38 -2.57
CA LEU A 85 1.33 17.69 -3.73
C LEU A 85 0.59 18.52 -4.81
N ILE A 86 -0.74 18.58 -4.70
CA ILE A 86 -1.60 19.31 -5.66
C ILE A 86 -2.39 20.43 -4.99
N HIS A 87 -1.97 20.88 -3.79
CA HIS A 87 -2.59 22.02 -3.15
C HIS A 87 -2.25 23.33 -3.86
N ASP A 88 -3.17 24.30 -3.86
CA ASP A 88 -2.93 25.61 -4.48
C ASP A 88 -1.74 26.35 -3.84
N ASP A 89 -1.60 26.24 -2.51
CA ASP A 89 -0.48 26.82 -1.78
C ASP A 89 0.81 26.02 -2.01
N ALA A 90 1.80 26.70 -2.59
CA ALA A 90 3.13 26.13 -2.85
C ALA A 90 3.86 25.67 -1.59
N ALA A 91 3.60 26.29 -0.42
CA ALA A 91 4.22 25.88 0.85
C ALA A 91 3.71 24.52 1.31
N ILE A 92 2.40 24.25 1.15
CA ILE A 92 1.80 22.95 1.46
C ILE A 92 2.33 21.87 0.51
N ARG A 93 2.48 22.18 -0.81
CA ARG A 93 3.11 21.25 -1.74
C ARG A 93 4.56 20.93 -1.37
N ALA A 94 5.33 21.95 -1.02
CA ALA A 94 6.73 21.78 -0.59
C ALA A 94 6.85 20.93 0.66
N ASN A 95 5.96 21.12 1.64
CA ASN A 95 5.88 20.32 2.86
C ASN A 95 5.53 18.85 2.53
N GLY A 96 4.56 18.61 1.65
CA GLY A 96 4.23 17.28 1.16
C GLY A 96 5.42 16.57 0.50
N ALA A 97 6.13 17.27 -0.38
CA ALA A 97 7.33 16.73 -1.02
C ALA A 97 8.47 16.45 -0.03
N ALA A 98 8.64 17.29 0.99
CA ALA A 98 9.63 17.07 2.05
C ALA A 98 9.28 15.84 2.90
N TYR A 99 8.01 15.66 3.23
CA TYR A 99 7.52 14.48 3.95
C TYR A 99 7.78 13.18 3.16
N ILE A 100 7.46 13.13 1.88
CA ILE A 100 7.71 11.94 1.05
C ILE A 100 9.21 11.63 0.96
N ARG A 101 10.08 12.66 0.83
CA ARG A 101 11.54 12.45 0.87
C ARG A 101 11.99 11.83 2.18
N HIS A 102 11.47 12.29 3.30
CA HIS A 102 11.75 11.68 4.61
C HIS A 102 11.29 10.23 4.66
N CYS A 103 10.07 9.93 4.19
CA CYS A 103 9.56 8.56 4.15
C CYS A 103 10.44 7.64 3.28
N LEU A 104 10.92 8.11 2.13
CA LEU A 104 11.83 7.36 1.26
C LEU A 104 13.17 7.06 1.94
N GLN A 105 13.72 8.04 2.68
CA GLN A 105 14.94 7.84 3.49
C GLN A 105 14.68 6.84 4.63
N ALA A 106 13.50 6.87 5.25
CA ALA A 106 13.10 5.88 6.25
C ALA A 106 13.03 4.46 5.65
N VAL A 107 12.42 4.31 4.45
CA VAL A 107 12.40 3.02 3.71
C VAL A 107 13.82 2.50 3.50
N GLN A 108 14.73 3.33 3.01
CA GLN A 108 16.15 2.96 2.82
C GLN A 108 16.80 2.53 4.15
N THR A 109 16.58 3.30 5.22
CA THR A 109 17.18 3.04 6.53
C THR A 109 16.72 1.73 7.15
N VAL A 110 15.42 1.42 7.02
CA VAL A 110 14.84 0.15 7.49
C VAL A 110 15.31 -1.03 6.62
N GLY A 111 15.74 -0.78 5.38
CA GLY A 111 16.08 -1.80 4.40
C GLY A 111 14.87 -2.31 3.63
N GLY A 112 13.84 -1.49 3.50
CA GLY A 112 12.65 -1.72 2.71
C GLY A 112 12.84 -1.39 1.23
N THR A 113 11.85 -1.76 0.43
CA THR A 113 11.86 -1.53 -1.03
C THR A 113 10.69 -0.69 -1.52
N ASN A 114 9.62 -0.56 -0.74
CA ASN A 114 8.40 0.11 -1.17
C ASN A 114 7.97 1.18 -0.15
N LEU A 115 7.65 2.37 -0.65
CA LEU A 115 6.83 3.37 0.02
C LEU A 115 5.47 3.41 -0.67
N VAL A 116 4.40 3.12 0.03
CA VAL A 116 3.07 2.96 -0.57
C VAL A 116 2.02 3.81 0.12
N GLY A 117 0.87 3.98 -0.52
CA GLY A 117 -0.27 4.68 0.03
C GLY A 117 -0.74 5.88 -0.79
N PRO A 118 -1.68 6.67 -0.27
CA PRO A 118 -2.20 7.88 -0.92
C PRO A 118 -1.23 9.06 -0.75
N ILE A 119 -0.02 8.92 -1.29
CA ILE A 119 1.10 9.87 -1.17
C ILE A 119 1.06 10.98 -2.23
N TYR A 120 -0.11 11.53 -2.53
CA TYR A 120 -0.29 12.55 -3.57
C TYR A 120 -1.14 13.75 -3.13
N SER A 121 -2.25 13.53 -2.44
CA SER A 121 -3.11 14.61 -1.91
C SER A 121 -3.58 14.28 -0.49
N ALA A 122 -4.01 15.29 0.26
CA ALA A 122 -4.52 15.10 1.61
C ALA A 122 -5.71 14.15 1.63
N VAL A 123 -5.63 13.09 2.45
CA VAL A 123 -6.75 12.16 2.68
C VAL A 123 -7.90 12.90 3.36
N GLY A 124 -9.11 12.66 2.90
CA GLY A 124 -10.31 13.38 3.33
C GLY A 124 -10.57 14.67 2.54
N ARG A 125 -9.68 15.07 1.63
CA ARG A 125 -9.93 16.18 0.73
C ARG A 125 -10.82 15.71 -0.41
N VAL A 126 -12.07 16.22 -0.43
CA VAL A 126 -13.06 15.96 -1.46
C VAL A 126 -13.55 17.28 -2.03
N TRP A 127 -13.50 17.42 -3.36
CA TRP A 127 -13.91 18.63 -4.07
C TRP A 127 -14.41 18.31 -5.47
N GLN A 128 -15.19 19.20 -6.04
CA GLN A 128 -15.59 19.10 -7.44
C GLN A 128 -14.62 19.90 -8.31
N GLN A 129 -14.28 19.35 -9.45
CA GLN A 129 -13.37 19.95 -10.41
C GLN A 129 -14.00 19.99 -11.80
N THR A 130 -13.74 21.05 -12.52
CA THR A 130 -13.90 21.05 -13.98
C THR A 130 -12.83 20.16 -14.63
N ALA A 131 -13.02 19.82 -15.91
CA ALA A 131 -12.02 19.05 -16.64
C ALA A 131 -10.66 19.76 -16.71
N ASP A 132 -10.65 21.08 -16.85
CA ASP A 132 -9.43 21.88 -16.94
C ASP A 132 -8.69 21.95 -15.60
N GLU A 133 -9.40 22.13 -14.49
CA GLU A 133 -8.83 22.09 -13.12
C GLU A 133 -8.22 20.72 -12.83
N ARG A 134 -8.93 19.64 -13.18
CA ARG A 134 -8.40 18.29 -13.02
C ARG A 134 -7.14 18.08 -13.88
N ALA A 135 -7.14 18.51 -15.12
CA ALA A 135 -5.97 18.39 -16.00
C ALA A 135 -4.77 19.15 -15.41
N HIS A 136 -4.99 20.35 -14.88
CA HIS A 136 -3.96 21.14 -14.21
C HIS A 136 -3.38 20.39 -12.98
N ASP A 137 -4.24 19.84 -12.12
CA ASP A 137 -3.79 19.11 -10.93
C ASP A 137 -3.05 17.81 -11.29
N VAL A 138 -3.46 17.12 -12.35
CA VAL A 138 -2.74 15.94 -12.87
C VAL A 138 -1.36 16.36 -13.41
N ASP A 139 -1.24 17.47 -14.15
CA ASP A 139 0.03 18.00 -14.63
C ASP A 139 0.98 18.33 -13.48
N LEU A 140 0.45 18.99 -12.45
CA LEU A 140 1.19 19.34 -11.25
C LEU A 140 1.67 18.09 -10.48
N LEU A 141 0.78 17.10 -10.29
CA LEU A 141 1.14 15.84 -9.65
C LEU A 141 2.23 15.10 -10.42
N VAL A 142 2.11 14.98 -11.74
CA VAL A 142 3.10 14.32 -12.59
C VAL A 142 4.47 14.97 -12.43
N GLN A 143 4.55 16.30 -12.39
CA GLN A 143 5.80 17.01 -12.17
C GLN A 143 6.41 16.68 -10.80
N GLN A 144 5.61 16.74 -9.74
CA GLN A 144 6.06 16.43 -8.37
C GLN A 144 6.55 14.97 -8.25
N LEU A 145 5.80 14.02 -8.80
CA LEU A 145 6.15 12.61 -8.75
C LEU A 145 7.41 12.28 -9.57
N ARG A 146 7.66 12.96 -10.69
CA ARG A 146 8.93 12.80 -11.44
C ARG A 146 10.15 13.15 -10.59
N ASP A 147 10.09 14.22 -9.82
CA ASP A 147 11.21 14.63 -8.99
C ASP A 147 11.36 13.70 -7.76
N LEU A 148 10.25 13.28 -7.17
CA LEU A 148 10.25 12.31 -6.07
C LEU A 148 10.70 10.92 -6.51
N SER A 149 10.41 10.51 -7.74
CA SER A 149 10.85 9.22 -8.29
C SER A 149 12.36 9.10 -8.42
N LYS A 150 13.06 10.22 -8.68
CA LYS A 150 14.54 10.25 -8.67
C LYS A 150 15.06 9.98 -7.26
N VAL A 151 14.44 10.63 -6.25
CA VAL A 151 14.80 10.39 -4.84
C VAL A 151 14.49 8.95 -4.44
N ALA A 152 13.36 8.39 -4.88
CA ALA A 152 13.04 6.98 -4.63
C ALA A 152 14.10 6.05 -5.22
N ALA A 153 14.54 6.30 -6.46
CA ALA A 153 15.62 5.53 -7.09
C ALA A 153 16.94 5.63 -6.32
N ASP A 154 17.32 6.84 -5.87
CA ASP A 154 18.53 7.07 -5.05
C ASP A 154 18.45 6.32 -3.71
N CYS A 155 17.26 6.16 -3.15
CA CYS A 155 17.01 5.36 -1.95
C CYS A 155 16.87 3.84 -2.21
N GLY A 156 16.94 3.39 -3.46
CA GLY A 156 16.68 1.98 -3.83
C GLY A 156 15.21 1.57 -3.62
N ALA A 157 14.28 2.52 -3.66
CA ALA A 157 12.88 2.31 -3.35
C ALA A 157 11.97 2.55 -4.56
N VAL A 158 10.75 2.02 -4.46
CA VAL A 158 9.64 2.25 -5.38
C VAL A 158 8.49 2.92 -4.61
N MET A 159 7.90 3.95 -5.21
CA MET A 159 6.66 4.55 -4.74
C MET A 159 5.46 3.82 -5.36
N GLY A 160 4.55 3.31 -4.56
CA GLY A 160 3.26 2.75 -4.98
C GLY A 160 2.14 3.76 -4.72
N ILE A 161 1.61 4.36 -5.79
CA ILE A 161 0.54 5.35 -5.71
C ILE A 161 -0.81 4.63 -5.60
N GLU A 162 -1.58 4.96 -4.57
CA GLU A 162 -2.82 4.28 -4.22
C GLU A 162 -4.06 5.07 -4.62
N PRO A 163 -4.95 4.53 -5.47
CA PRO A 163 -6.31 5.04 -5.63
C PRO A 163 -7.14 4.80 -4.36
N LEU A 164 -7.81 5.82 -3.85
CA LEU A 164 -8.71 5.72 -2.70
C LEU A 164 -10.17 5.74 -3.12
N ASN A 165 -11.05 5.30 -2.23
CA ASN A 165 -12.48 5.43 -2.41
C ASN A 165 -12.95 6.91 -2.37
N ARG A 166 -14.14 7.17 -2.89
CA ARG A 166 -14.77 8.50 -3.04
C ARG A 166 -15.04 9.24 -1.73
N PHE A 167 -15.00 8.56 -0.59
CA PHE A 167 -15.21 9.18 0.71
C PHE A 167 -13.92 9.77 1.28
N GLU A 168 -12.76 9.32 0.77
CA GLU A 168 -11.45 9.73 1.21
C GLU A 168 -10.74 10.66 0.22
N THR A 169 -11.07 10.60 -1.06
CA THR A 169 -10.62 11.56 -2.08
C THR A 169 -11.60 11.63 -3.24
N SER A 170 -11.60 12.74 -3.97
CA SER A 170 -12.30 12.87 -5.26
C SER A 170 -11.35 12.91 -6.45
N PHE A 171 -10.04 12.71 -6.25
CA PHE A 171 -9.03 12.97 -7.28
C PHE A 171 -8.60 11.70 -8.04
N ILE A 172 -8.13 10.65 -7.34
CA ILE A 172 -7.74 9.36 -7.93
C ILE A 172 -8.51 8.24 -7.24
N ASN A 173 -9.53 7.71 -7.91
CA ASN A 173 -10.40 6.66 -7.37
C ASN A 173 -10.30 5.33 -8.12
N LEU A 174 -9.85 5.35 -9.38
CA LEU A 174 -9.84 4.21 -10.27
C LEU A 174 -8.42 3.83 -10.70
N ALA A 175 -8.21 2.55 -10.97
CA ALA A 175 -6.96 2.06 -11.56
C ALA A 175 -6.60 2.79 -12.85
N THR A 176 -7.58 3.09 -13.71
CA THR A 176 -7.37 3.83 -14.96
C THR A 176 -6.81 5.24 -14.72
N GLN A 177 -7.21 5.90 -13.67
CA GLN A 177 -6.73 7.25 -13.34
C GLN A 177 -5.30 7.23 -12.80
N VAL A 178 -4.94 6.28 -11.96
CA VAL A 178 -3.56 6.16 -11.47
C VAL A 178 -2.62 5.65 -12.56
N ILE A 179 -3.09 4.79 -13.48
CA ILE A 179 -2.34 4.37 -14.68
C ILE A 179 -1.96 5.59 -15.52
N GLU A 180 -2.91 6.49 -15.79
CA GLU A 180 -2.64 7.74 -16.53
C GLU A 180 -1.50 8.54 -15.87
N VAL A 181 -1.56 8.72 -14.55
CA VAL A 181 -0.54 9.47 -13.81
C VAL A 181 0.82 8.78 -13.90
N VAL A 182 0.89 7.49 -13.59
CA VAL A 182 2.15 6.73 -13.57
C VAL A 182 2.79 6.64 -14.94
N ASP A 183 1.99 6.43 -16.00
CA ASP A 183 2.49 6.40 -17.39
C ASP A 183 3.05 7.77 -17.82
N ARG A 184 2.43 8.86 -17.38
CA ARG A 184 2.93 10.21 -17.65
C ARG A 184 4.16 10.57 -16.82
N VAL A 185 4.30 10.04 -15.61
CA VAL A 185 5.54 10.17 -14.81
C VAL A 185 6.71 9.49 -15.52
N ASP A 186 6.48 8.32 -16.11
CA ASP A 186 7.44 7.54 -16.91
C ASP A 186 8.77 7.32 -16.18
N HIS A 187 8.69 6.75 -14.96
CA HIS A 187 9.85 6.44 -14.15
C HIS A 187 9.71 5.08 -13.44
N PRO A 188 10.75 4.21 -13.46
CA PRO A 188 10.66 2.85 -12.89
C PRO A 188 10.36 2.82 -11.39
N SER A 189 10.73 3.85 -10.64
CA SER A 189 10.43 3.99 -9.20
C SER A 189 9.08 4.64 -8.91
N CYS A 190 8.23 4.91 -9.92
CA CYS A 190 6.84 5.31 -9.75
C CYS A 190 5.94 4.21 -10.27
N LYS A 191 5.25 3.55 -9.38
CA LYS A 191 4.40 2.39 -9.65
C LYS A 191 3.04 2.57 -9.00
N ILE A 192 2.23 1.55 -9.05
CA ILE A 192 0.86 1.54 -8.52
C ILE A 192 0.78 0.58 -7.34
N MET A 193 0.02 0.97 -6.34
CA MET A 193 -0.53 0.12 -5.32
C MET A 193 -2.04 0.03 -5.51
N LEU A 194 -2.62 -1.15 -5.30
CA LEU A 194 -4.07 -1.36 -5.30
C LEU A 194 -4.49 -1.97 -3.96
N ASP A 195 -5.66 -1.54 -3.46
CA ASP A 195 -6.29 -2.08 -2.25
C ASP A 195 -7.71 -2.55 -2.56
N THR A 196 -8.00 -3.81 -2.26
CA THR A 196 -9.31 -4.42 -2.51
C THR A 196 -10.47 -3.73 -1.78
N PHE A 197 -10.23 -3.09 -0.63
CA PHE A 197 -11.26 -2.29 0.05
C PHE A 197 -11.69 -1.09 -0.80
N HIS A 198 -10.73 -0.29 -1.28
CA HIS A 198 -11.02 0.85 -2.14
C HIS A 198 -11.60 0.42 -3.48
N MET A 199 -11.01 -0.60 -4.10
CA MET A 199 -11.50 -1.16 -5.37
C MET A 199 -12.92 -1.69 -5.27
N ASN A 200 -13.30 -2.32 -4.15
CA ASN A 200 -14.65 -2.86 -3.96
C ASN A 200 -15.73 -1.77 -3.96
N ILE A 201 -15.38 -0.54 -3.62
CA ILE A 201 -16.29 0.61 -3.66
C ILE A 201 -16.33 1.24 -5.07
N GLU A 202 -15.20 1.33 -5.75
CA GLU A 202 -15.04 2.16 -6.95
C GLU A 202 -15.05 1.36 -8.26
N GLU A 203 -14.42 0.19 -8.30
CA GLU A 203 -14.24 -0.57 -9.53
C GLU A 203 -15.47 -1.42 -9.89
N LYS A 204 -15.72 -1.55 -11.18
CA LYS A 204 -16.80 -2.44 -11.67
C LYS A 204 -16.39 -3.90 -11.70
N SER A 205 -15.10 -4.19 -11.80
CA SER A 205 -14.50 -5.52 -11.76
C SER A 205 -13.07 -5.36 -11.22
N LEU A 206 -12.81 -5.96 -10.07
CA LEU A 206 -11.48 -5.92 -9.43
C LEU A 206 -10.43 -6.57 -10.34
N GLY A 207 -10.76 -7.72 -10.94
CA GLY A 207 -9.84 -8.42 -11.81
C GLY A 207 -9.56 -7.67 -13.11
N ALA A 208 -10.51 -6.91 -13.66
CA ALA A 208 -10.26 -6.07 -14.83
C ALA A 208 -9.28 -4.93 -14.48
N ALA A 209 -9.48 -4.26 -13.35
CA ALA A 209 -8.61 -3.20 -12.86
C ALA A 209 -7.18 -3.70 -12.61
N ILE A 210 -7.01 -4.86 -11.95
CA ILE A 210 -5.70 -5.49 -11.73
C ILE A 210 -5.02 -5.80 -13.08
N ARG A 211 -5.73 -6.43 -14.02
CA ARG A 211 -5.16 -6.75 -15.34
C ARG A 211 -4.75 -5.51 -16.13
N GLN A 212 -5.52 -4.42 -16.05
CA GLN A 212 -5.17 -3.14 -16.70
C GLN A 212 -3.92 -2.52 -16.09
N THR A 213 -3.73 -2.65 -14.76
CA THR A 213 -2.54 -2.16 -14.07
C THR A 213 -1.29 -2.90 -14.55
N GLY A 214 -1.37 -4.22 -14.74
CA GLY A 214 -0.29 -5.04 -15.30
C GLY A 214 1.03 -4.90 -14.53
N SER A 215 2.15 -4.77 -15.22
CA SER A 215 3.50 -4.65 -14.63
C SER A 215 3.76 -3.33 -13.87
N ARG A 216 2.79 -2.41 -13.85
CA ARG A 216 2.85 -1.20 -13.02
C ARG A 216 2.54 -1.49 -11.56
N LEU A 217 1.91 -2.63 -11.25
CA LEU A 217 1.58 -3.02 -9.88
C LEU A 217 2.84 -3.40 -9.12
N ALA A 218 3.14 -2.70 -8.03
CA ALA A 218 4.30 -2.96 -7.17
C ALA A 218 3.91 -3.38 -5.75
N HIS A 219 2.66 -3.15 -5.35
CA HIS A 219 2.16 -3.48 -4.02
C HIS A 219 0.66 -3.74 -4.05
N PHE A 220 0.21 -4.64 -3.18
CA PHE A 220 -1.20 -5.02 -3.13
C PHE A 220 -1.69 -5.16 -1.69
N HIS A 221 -2.70 -4.35 -1.31
CA HIS A 221 -3.40 -4.53 -0.05
C HIS A 221 -4.58 -5.47 -0.23
N ALA A 222 -4.60 -6.52 0.58
CA ALA A 222 -5.65 -7.51 0.65
C ALA A 222 -6.53 -7.22 1.87
N CYS A 223 -7.64 -6.55 1.65
CA CYS A 223 -8.63 -6.19 2.66
C CYS A 223 -10.01 -6.73 2.28
N GLU A 224 -10.85 -7.04 3.24
CA GLU A 224 -12.28 -7.22 2.95
C GLU A 224 -12.99 -5.88 2.69
N ASN A 225 -14.21 -5.99 2.17
CA ASN A 225 -15.08 -4.83 1.90
C ASN A 225 -15.38 -3.97 3.13
N ASP A 226 -15.13 -4.46 4.33
CA ASP A 226 -15.31 -3.76 5.60
C ASP A 226 -14.02 -3.63 6.43
N ARG A 227 -12.85 -3.87 5.81
CA ARG A 227 -11.54 -3.92 6.49
C ARG A 227 -11.37 -5.15 7.39
N GLY A 228 -12.22 -6.18 7.27
CA GLY A 228 -12.11 -7.47 7.95
C GLY A 228 -11.00 -8.36 7.39
N ALA A 229 -10.89 -9.58 7.93
CA ALA A 229 -9.95 -10.58 7.44
C ALA A 229 -10.27 -10.96 5.98
N PRO A 230 -9.28 -11.01 5.07
CA PRO A 230 -9.49 -11.52 3.72
C PRO A 230 -10.23 -12.86 3.71
N GLY A 231 -11.28 -12.96 2.88
CA GLY A 231 -12.14 -14.15 2.78
C GLY A 231 -13.33 -14.19 3.73
N SER A 232 -13.48 -13.20 4.63
CA SER A 232 -14.60 -13.16 5.57
C SER A 232 -15.81 -12.36 5.08
N GLY A 233 -15.72 -11.68 3.94
CA GLY A 233 -16.75 -10.78 3.41
C GLY A 233 -17.18 -11.09 1.98
N ASN A 234 -17.29 -10.07 1.15
CA ASN A 234 -17.87 -10.18 -0.19
C ASN A 234 -16.93 -9.80 -1.34
N VAL A 235 -15.65 -9.59 -1.08
CA VAL A 235 -14.66 -9.38 -2.14
C VAL A 235 -14.60 -10.59 -3.06
N THR A 236 -14.55 -10.36 -4.38
CA THR A 236 -14.51 -11.43 -5.40
C THR A 236 -13.11 -12.05 -5.51
N TRP A 237 -12.63 -12.69 -4.44
CA TRP A 237 -11.28 -13.22 -4.30
C TRP A 237 -10.83 -14.15 -5.44
N PRO A 238 -11.67 -15.06 -6.00
CA PRO A 238 -11.24 -15.86 -7.15
C PRO A 238 -10.88 -15.01 -8.37
N GLU A 239 -11.60 -13.90 -8.59
CA GLU A 239 -11.32 -12.97 -9.67
C GLU A 239 -10.00 -12.23 -9.44
N VAL A 240 -9.76 -11.77 -8.19
CA VAL A 240 -8.50 -11.14 -7.76
C VAL A 240 -7.32 -12.08 -7.98
N ALA A 241 -7.41 -13.31 -7.49
CA ALA A 241 -6.36 -14.32 -7.64
C ALA A 241 -6.03 -14.62 -9.10
N ALA A 242 -7.07 -14.83 -9.94
CA ALA A 242 -6.87 -15.06 -11.36
C ALA A 242 -6.22 -13.88 -12.07
N ALA A 243 -6.52 -12.64 -11.64
CA ALA A 243 -5.94 -11.44 -12.22
C ALA A 243 -4.48 -11.24 -11.80
N LEU A 244 -4.13 -11.41 -10.53
CA LEU A 244 -2.75 -11.34 -10.04
C LEU A 244 -1.85 -12.38 -10.72
N LYS A 245 -2.36 -13.63 -10.87
CA LYS A 245 -1.65 -14.68 -11.61
C LYS A 245 -1.47 -14.32 -13.10
N ALA A 246 -2.49 -13.73 -13.74
CA ALA A 246 -2.44 -13.36 -15.14
C ALA A 246 -1.41 -12.25 -15.47
N ILE A 247 -1.15 -11.35 -14.52
CA ILE A 247 -0.13 -10.31 -14.68
C ILE A 247 1.26 -10.72 -14.14
N HIS A 248 1.41 -11.98 -13.70
CA HIS A 248 2.63 -12.51 -13.09
C HIS A 248 3.10 -11.66 -11.89
N TYR A 249 2.16 -11.26 -11.03
CA TYR A 249 2.50 -10.47 -9.86
C TYR A 249 3.30 -11.29 -8.85
N ASP A 250 4.48 -10.80 -8.47
CA ASP A 250 5.43 -11.43 -7.54
C ASP A 250 5.76 -10.55 -6.32
N GLY A 251 5.04 -9.42 -6.18
CA GLY A 251 5.22 -8.48 -5.08
C GLY A 251 4.52 -8.87 -3.78
N PRO A 252 4.59 -7.98 -2.76
CA PRO A 252 3.93 -8.19 -1.49
C PRO A 252 2.40 -8.11 -1.60
N VAL A 253 1.72 -9.07 -0.96
CA VAL A 253 0.27 -9.06 -0.70
C VAL A 253 0.09 -8.86 0.80
N VAL A 254 -0.31 -7.66 1.19
CA VAL A 254 -0.31 -7.22 2.59
C VAL A 254 -1.73 -7.07 3.09
N ILE A 255 -2.04 -7.69 4.25
CA ILE A 255 -3.30 -7.47 4.94
C ILE A 255 -3.25 -6.10 5.59
N GLU A 256 -4.13 -5.19 5.16
CA GLU A 256 -4.35 -3.93 5.84
C GLU A 256 -5.67 -3.97 6.60
N SER A 257 -5.61 -3.70 7.87
CA SER A 257 -6.76 -3.49 8.75
C SER A 257 -6.31 -2.62 9.93
N PHE A 258 -7.25 -2.18 10.75
CA PHE A 258 -6.98 -1.19 11.76
C PHE A 258 -7.51 -1.64 13.12
N THR A 259 -6.77 -1.32 14.19
CA THR A 259 -7.24 -1.60 15.54
C THR A 259 -8.36 -0.63 15.94
N ASN A 260 -9.44 -1.17 16.49
CA ASN A 260 -10.51 -0.36 17.10
C ASN A 260 -10.17 0.12 18.52
N LYS A 261 -9.02 -0.27 19.06
CA LYS A 261 -8.60 0.08 20.43
C LYS A 261 -7.97 1.47 20.51
N VAL A 262 -7.43 1.99 19.41
CA VAL A 262 -6.85 3.33 19.31
C VAL A 262 -7.81 4.25 18.61
N LYS A 263 -8.38 5.24 19.33
CA LYS A 263 -9.46 6.09 18.84
C LYS A 263 -9.11 6.90 17.60
N SER A 264 -7.85 7.36 17.46
CA SER A 264 -7.38 8.17 16.33
C SER A 264 -7.49 7.39 15.03
N ILE A 265 -6.86 6.22 14.96
CA ILE A 265 -6.86 5.39 13.76
C ILE A 265 -8.23 4.76 13.50
N ALA A 266 -8.95 4.34 14.56
CA ALA A 266 -10.31 3.82 14.42
C ALA A 266 -11.25 4.84 13.79
N ARG A 267 -11.10 6.14 14.15
CA ARG A 267 -11.87 7.23 13.53
C ARG A 267 -11.42 7.49 12.09
N ALA A 268 -10.12 7.53 11.83
CA ALA A 268 -9.57 7.80 10.51
C ALA A 268 -9.99 6.74 9.49
N ALA A 269 -9.97 5.46 9.90
CA ALA A 269 -10.34 4.32 9.05
C ALA A 269 -11.81 3.89 9.19
N ALA A 270 -12.64 4.63 9.96
CA ALA A 270 -14.05 4.33 10.22
C ALA A 270 -14.30 2.92 10.81
N ILE A 271 -13.45 2.48 11.73
CA ILE A 271 -13.55 1.17 12.39
C ILE A 271 -14.39 1.29 13.68
N TRP A 272 -15.69 1.04 13.58
CA TRP A 272 -16.65 1.26 14.67
C TRP A 272 -17.00 -0.01 15.45
N ARG A 273 -16.56 -1.18 14.97
CA ARG A 273 -16.80 -2.48 15.62
C ARG A 273 -15.58 -3.38 15.47
N ALA A 274 -15.51 -4.44 16.26
CA ALA A 274 -14.58 -5.54 16.00
C ALA A 274 -15.11 -6.40 14.84
N PHE A 275 -14.24 -6.78 13.93
CA PHE A 275 -14.56 -7.67 12.79
C PHE A 275 -14.28 -9.14 13.13
N GLU A 276 -13.32 -9.37 14.01
CA GLU A 276 -12.88 -10.68 14.47
C GLU A 276 -12.79 -10.69 16.01
N PRO A 277 -12.74 -11.85 16.66
CA PRO A 277 -12.59 -11.94 18.11
C PRO A 277 -11.34 -11.26 18.65
N SER A 278 -10.29 -11.17 17.83
CA SER A 278 -9.06 -10.44 18.13
C SER A 278 -8.35 -10.02 16.85
N GLN A 279 -7.42 -9.07 16.97
CA GLN A 279 -6.55 -8.64 15.87
C GLN A 279 -5.61 -9.79 15.42
N ASP A 280 -5.19 -10.64 16.35
CA ASP A 280 -4.41 -11.83 16.03
C ASP A 280 -5.24 -12.83 15.19
N ALA A 281 -6.53 -13.01 15.52
CA ALA A 281 -7.45 -13.85 14.74
C ALA A 281 -7.64 -13.28 13.32
N LEU A 282 -7.81 -11.96 13.20
CA LEU A 282 -7.91 -11.29 11.90
C LEU A 282 -6.70 -11.59 11.02
N ALA A 283 -5.49 -11.36 11.55
CA ALA A 283 -4.25 -11.58 10.82
C ALA A 283 -4.05 -13.06 10.46
N GLN A 284 -4.28 -13.97 11.42
CA GLN A 284 -4.11 -15.41 11.20
C GLN A 284 -5.10 -16.01 10.21
N ASN A 285 -6.38 -15.64 10.29
CA ASN A 285 -7.41 -16.10 9.37
C ASN A 285 -7.12 -15.58 7.96
N GLY A 286 -6.76 -14.30 7.85
CA GLY A 286 -6.45 -13.65 6.57
C GLY A 286 -5.24 -14.28 5.88
N VAL A 287 -4.12 -14.51 6.57
CA VAL A 287 -2.93 -15.11 5.92
C VAL A 287 -3.18 -16.57 5.54
N THR A 288 -3.93 -17.30 6.34
CA THR A 288 -4.32 -18.69 6.01
C THR A 288 -5.13 -18.73 4.71
N PHE A 289 -6.14 -17.86 4.61
CA PHE A 289 -6.97 -17.73 3.42
C PHE A 289 -6.15 -17.32 2.18
N LEU A 290 -5.33 -16.27 2.27
CA LEU A 290 -4.54 -15.77 1.15
C LEU A 290 -3.55 -16.81 0.64
N LYS A 291 -2.89 -17.56 1.51
CA LYS A 291 -2.00 -18.64 1.12
C LYS A 291 -2.74 -19.76 0.38
N GLN A 292 -3.91 -20.17 0.85
CA GLN A 292 -4.71 -21.19 0.18
C GLN A 292 -5.19 -20.73 -1.21
N LEU A 293 -5.47 -19.44 -1.37
CA LEU A 293 -5.99 -18.86 -2.60
C LEU A 293 -4.91 -18.62 -3.67
N LEU A 294 -3.71 -18.17 -3.25
CA LEU A 294 -2.70 -17.63 -4.15
C LEU A 294 -1.51 -18.57 -4.42
N THR A 295 -1.30 -19.56 -3.57
CA THR A 295 -0.31 -20.62 -3.79
C THR A 295 -0.94 -21.88 -4.34
#